data_aeb855002e27a94e15c3eedfde2d375a
#
_entry.id   aeb855002e27a94e15c3eedfde2d375a
#
_cell.length_a   1.000
_cell.length_b   1.000
_cell.length_c   1.000
_cell.angle_alpha   90.00
_cell.angle_beta   90.00
_cell.angle_gamma   90.00
#
_symmetry.space_group_name_H-M   'P 1'
#
loop_
_entity.id
_entity.type
_entity.pdbx_description
1 polymer ?
#
loop_
_entity_poly.entity_id
_entity_poly.type
_entity_poly.pdbx_seq_one_letter_code
_entity_poly.pdbx_strand_id
1 'polypeptide(L)'
;MMGGMYAAISGLDANQTMLNETANDLANVNTVGYKSARVTFADSLTQVLRGASGSTVSNGGSNPQQVGLGVQVASTDSQMSEGSFQSTNNPLDVAIEGSGFLRVGSGTPPAGPPYTGALPANMQYTRAGDLTTNTKGFLTTQAGEYVIGRNAVATVTAAGTTYAPGAEDSYIVVPPGSANVSIGQDGSVSYEDENPASPTYQQQVTAGYLSLAQFANQSGLERLGGSLWAQTANSGAPIVGTPSTGGFGATIGGELEMSNVDLAGEMTSMITAERGYQANSRVISTADQMLQTVVNMVQG
;
A
#
# COMPACT_ATOMS: atom_id res chain seq x y z
N MET A 1 32.81 -26.21 -9.45
CA MET A 1 31.73 -26.76 -8.61
C MET A 1 31.24 -25.75 -7.55
N MET A 2 32.15 -25.09 -6.79
CA MET A 2 31.75 -24.08 -5.78
C MET A 2 30.86 -22.95 -6.34
N GLY A 3 31.19 -22.40 -7.54
CA GLY A 3 30.39 -21.34 -8.15
C GLY A 3 28.94 -21.73 -8.46
N GLY A 4 28.71 -22.98 -8.92
CA GLY A 4 27.36 -23.50 -9.16
C GLY A 4 26.54 -23.67 -7.89
N MET A 5 27.19 -24.04 -6.77
CA MET A 5 26.54 -24.13 -5.46
C MET A 5 26.12 -22.74 -4.95
N TYR A 6 26.98 -21.71 -5.08
CA TYR A 6 26.63 -20.35 -4.67
C TYR A 6 25.46 -19.81 -5.51
N ALA A 7 25.46 -20.05 -6.82
CA ALA A 7 24.34 -19.68 -7.69
C ALA A 7 23.03 -20.40 -7.32
N ALA A 8 23.12 -21.68 -6.93
CA ALA A 8 21.95 -22.43 -6.48
C ALA A 8 21.43 -21.93 -5.12
N ILE A 9 22.32 -21.58 -4.18
CA ILE A 9 21.93 -21.01 -2.88
C ILE A 9 21.23 -19.66 -3.08
N SER A 10 21.83 -18.75 -3.87
CA SER A 10 21.20 -17.45 -4.15
C SER A 10 19.86 -17.59 -4.84
N GLY A 11 19.71 -18.57 -5.77
CA GLY A 11 18.44 -18.88 -6.40
C GLY A 11 17.41 -19.48 -5.44
N LEU A 12 17.87 -20.20 -4.41
CA LEU A 12 17.03 -20.74 -3.36
C LEU A 12 16.46 -19.63 -2.47
N ASP A 13 17.31 -18.72 -2.01
CA ASP A 13 16.92 -17.56 -1.20
C ASP A 13 15.97 -16.62 -1.95
N ALA A 14 16.22 -16.41 -3.25
CA ALA A 14 15.36 -15.60 -4.10
C ALA A 14 13.95 -16.22 -4.27
N ASN A 15 13.87 -17.53 -4.53
CA ASN A 15 12.59 -18.24 -4.63
C ASN A 15 11.87 -18.31 -3.27
N GLN A 16 12.60 -18.41 -2.16
CA GLN A 16 12.00 -18.39 -0.82
C GLN A 16 11.38 -17.02 -0.52
N THR A 17 12.04 -15.93 -0.90
CA THR A 17 11.49 -14.58 -0.75
C THR A 17 10.21 -14.43 -1.58
N MET A 18 10.19 -14.93 -2.82
CA MET A 18 9.01 -14.91 -3.67
C MET A 18 7.86 -15.75 -3.06
N LEU A 19 8.16 -16.94 -2.51
CA LEU A 19 7.17 -17.76 -1.80
C LEU A 19 6.58 -17.05 -0.60
N ASN A 20 7.40 -16.37 0.19
CA ASN A 20 6.93 -15.64 1.36
C ASN A 20 6.00 -14.48 0.97
N GLU A 21 6.34 -13.73 -0.08
CA GLU A 21 5.53 -12.61 -0.52
C GLU A 21 4.21 -13.06 -1.16
N THR A 22 4.23 -14.07 -2.04
CA THR A 22 3.01 -14.64 -2.63
C THR A 22 2.09 -15.26 -1.58
N ALA A 23 2.65 -15.90 -0.55
CA ALA A 23 1.89 -16.44 0.57
C ALA A 23 1.25 -15.33 1.41
N ASN A 24 1.95 -14.22 1.61
CA ASN A 24 1.43 -13.05 2.30
C ASN A 24 0.29 -12.39 1.50
N ASP A 25 0.44 -12.23 0.19
CA ASP A 25 -0.61 -11.70 -0.70
C ASP A 25 -1.85 -12.60 -0.68
N LEU A 26 -1.66 -13.92 -0.76
CA LEU A 26 -2.76 -14.88 -0.69
C LEU A 26 -3.49 -14.84 0.67
N ALA A 27 -2.77 -14.68 1.77
CA ALA A 27 -3.37 -14.55 3.11
C ALA A 27 -4.21 -13.27 3.24
N ASN A 28 -3.86 -12.21 2.52
CA ASN A 28 -4.51 -10.90 2.58
C ASN A 28 -5.50 -10.64 1.43
N VAL A 29 -5.92 -11.66 0.70
CA VAL A 29 -6.87 -11.51 -0.42
C VAL A 29 -8.22 -10.91 0.00
N ASN A 30 -8.66 -11.15 1.22
CA ASN A 30 -9.91 -10.61 1.79
C ASN A 30 -9.69 -9.40 2.69
N THR A 31 -8.47 -8.86 2.78
CA THR A 31 -8.16 -7.70 3.62
C THR A 31 -8.52 -6.42 2.87
N VAL A 32 -9.30 -5.55 3.53
CA VAL A 32 -9.72 -4.25 2.98
C VAL A 32 -8.52 -3.34 2.73
N GLY A 33 -8.46 -2.72 1.55
CA GLY A 33 -7.42 -1.78 1.17
C GLY A 33 -6.02 -2.38 1.03
N TYR A 34 -5.89 -3.71 1.04
CA TYR A 34 -4.60 -4.39 0.85
C TYR A 34 -4.11 -4.22 -0.59
N LYS A 35 -2.82 -4.01 -0.75
CA LYS A 35 -2.14 -3.92 -2.04
C LYS A 35 -1.10 -5.03 -2.16
N SER A 36 -1.20 -5.82 -3.22
CA SER A 36 -0.25 -6.89 -3.51
C SER A 36 1.16 -6.36 -3.73
N ALA A 37 2.15 -7.19 -3.50
CA ALA A 37 3.53 -6.87 -3.77
C ALA A 37 4.14 -7.83 -4.78
N ARG A 38 5.10 -7.32 -5.53
CA ARG A 38 5.82 -8.10 -6.53
C ARG A 38 7.29 -8.10 -6.22
N VAL A 39 7.89 -9.30 -6.19
CA VAL A 39 9.33 -9.47 -6.07
C VAL A 39 9.96 -9.41 -7.46
N THR A 40 10.97 -8.56 -7.64
CA THR A 40 11.77 -8.50 -8.85
C THR A 40 13.16 -9.04 -8.60
N PHE A 41 13.72 -9.70 -9.61
CA PHE A 41 15.04 -10.32 -9.52
C PHE A 41 16.04 -9.60 -10.43
N ALA A 42 17.29 -9.55 -9.98
CA ALA A 42 18.43 -9.10 -10.78
C ALA A 42 19.51 -10.17 -10.79
N ASP A 43 20.29 -10.21 -11.84
CA ASP A 43 21.52 -11.00 -11.84
C ASP A 43 22.49 -10.44 -10.79
N SER A 44 23.20 -11.33 -10.13
CA SER A 44 24.27 -10.96 -9.21
C SER A 44 25.52 -10.58 -10.03
N LEU A 45 26.66 -10.51 -9.39
CA LEU A 45 27.92 -10.18 -10.05
C LEU A 45 28.26 -11.19 -11.16
N THR A 46 28.82 -10.70 -12.25
CA THR A 46 29.39 -11.54 -13.31
C THR A 46 30.92 -11.47 -13.25
N GLN A 47 31.55 -12.64 -13.28
CA GLN A 47 33.02 -12.76 -13.36
C GLN A 47 33.45 -12.81 -14.82
N VAL A 48 34.32 -11.86 -15.24
CA VAL A 48 34.90 -11.85 -16.58
C VAL A 48 36.11 -12.76 -16.59
N LEU A 49 36.03 -13.89 -17.30
CA LEU A 49 37.14 -14.83 -17.50
C LEU A 49 38.08 -14.37 -18.61
N ARG A 50 37.54 -13.76 -19.66
CA ARG A 50 38.27 -13.17 -20.77
C ARG A 50 37.54 -11.93 -21.26
N GLY A 51 38.27 -10.82 -21.41
CA GLY A 51 37.73 -9.59 -21.99
C GLY A 51 37.47 -9.72 -23.51
N ALA A 52 36.62 -8.86 -24.04
CA ALA A 52 36.44 -8.72 -25.47
C ALA A 52 37.71 -8.12 -26.11
N SER A 53 38.07 -8.59 -27.28
CA SER A 53 39.09 -7.95 -28.13
C SER A 53 38.49 -7.45 -29.44
N GLY A 54 38.92 -6.25 -29.85
CA GLY A 54 38.49 -5.68 -31.13
C GLY A 54 39.05 -6.47 -32.31
N SER A 55 38.34 -6.41 -33.46
CA SER A 55 38.81 -6.93 -34.73
C SER A 55 39.97 -6.07 -35.24
N THR A 56 41.05 -6.71 -35.66
CA THR A 56 42.21 -6.10 -36.33
C THR A 56 42.29 -6.60 -37.77
N VAL A 57 43.19 -6.01 -38.62
CA VAL A 57 43.34 -6.41 -40.02
C VAL A 57 43.75 -7.89 -40.18
N SER A 58 44.36 -8.47 -39.15
CA SER A 58 44.89 -9.85 -39.13
C SER A 58 44.10 -10.80 -38.22
N ASN A 59 43.17 -10.30 -37.40
CA ASN A 59 42.41 -11.12 -36.46
C ASN A 59 40.97 -10.63 -36.29
N GLY A 60 40.01 -11.55 -36.39
CA GLY A 60 38.57 -11.26 -36.29
C GLY A 60 38.12 -11.17 -34.87
N GLY A 61 38.49 -10.27 -34.04
CA GLY A 61 37.99 -10.02 -32.69
C GLY A 61 37.46 -11.24 -31.85
N SER A 62 37.43 -11.16 -30.56
CA SER A 62 36.85 -12.22 -29.70
C SER A 62 35.81 -11.65 -28.73
N ASN A 63 34.71 -12.38 -28.55
CA ASN A 63 33.69 -12.03 -27.58
C ASN A 63 34.16 -12.25 -26.13
N PRO A 64 33.63 -11.50 -25.18
CA PRO A 64 33.91 -11.69 -23.76
C PRO A 64 33.38 -13.04 -23.29
N GLN A 65 34.13 -13.69 -22.39
CA GLN A 65 33.68 -14.89 -21.69
C GLN A 65 33.41 -14.51 -20.25
N GLN A 66 32.13 -14.66 -19.83
CA GLN A 66 31.65 -14.26 -18.52
C GLN A 66 30.90 -15.40 -17.86
N VAL A 67 30.98 -15.48 -16.54
CA VAL A 67 30.22 -16.43 -15.72
C VAL A 67 29.46 -15.67 -14.64
N GLY A 68 28.13 -15.85 -14.58
CA GLY A 68 27.27 -15.27 -13.53
C GLY A 68 27.47 -15.99 -12.18
N LEU A 69 27.37 -15.25 -11.09
CA LEU A 69 27.50 -15.75 -9.73
C LEU A 69 26.17 -16.01 -9.03
N GLY A 70 25.04 -15.86 -9.74
CA GLY A 70 23.71 -16.15 -9.22
C GLY A 70 22.73 -15.01 -9.41
N VAL A 71 21.64 -15.02 -8.63
CA VAL A 71 20.54 -14.05 -8.62
C VAL A 71 20.42 -13.39 -7.26
N GLN A 72 19.93 -12.16 -7.24
CA GLN A 72 19.55 -11.45 -6.02
C GLN A 72 18.16 -10.85 -6.17
N VAL A 73 17.48 -10.61 -5.07
CA VAL A 73 16.23 -9.82 -5.05
C VAL A 73 16.61 -8.36 -5.30
N ALA A 74 16.04 -7.77 -6.35
CA ALA A 74 16.30 -6.37 -6.69
C ALA A 74 15.39 -5.43 -5.89
N SER A 75 14.09 -5.73 -5.85
CA SER A 75 13.11 -4.95 -5.09
C SER A 75 11.88 -5.79 -4.79
N THR A 76 11.12 -5.32 -3.80
CA THR A 76 9.75 -5.76 -3.53
C THR A 76 8.87 -4.53 -3.69
N ASP A 77 8.16 -4.46 -4.82
CA ASP A 77 7.37 -3.30 -5.19
C ASP A 77 5.89 -3.55 -4.91
N SER A 78 5.24 -2.63 -4.19
CA SER A 78 3.79 -2.68 -3.98
C SER A 78 3.04 -2.22 -5.22
N GLN A 79 2.07 -3.01 -5.65
CA GLN A 79 1.19 -2.69 -6.77
C GLN A 79 0.02 -1.85 -6.28
N MET A 80 0.00 -0.57 -6.65
CA MET A 80 -1.02 0.39 -6.21
C MET A 80 -2.24 0.44 -7.14
N SER A 81 -2.45 -0.60 -7.97
CA SER A 81 -3.67 -0.74 -8.76
C SER A 81 -4.89 -0.85 -7.85
N GLU A 82 -6.02 -0.38 -8.34
CA GLU A 82 -7.29 -0.41 -7.63
C GLU A 82 -7.83 -1.83 -7.52
N GLY A 83 -8.41 -2.16 -6.36
CA GLY A 83 -9.10 -3.42 -6.11
C GLY A 83 -10.57 -3.34 -6.54
N SER A 84 -11.32 -4.43 -6.38
CA SER A 84 -12.76 -4.42 -6.58
C SER A 84 -13.48 -3.73 -5.42
N PHE A 85 -14.59 -3.04 -5.72
CA PHE A 85 -15.42 -2.44 -4.70
C PHE A 85 -16.49 -3.43 -4.23
N GLN A 86 -16.72 -3.45 -2.92
CA GLN A 86 -17.75 -4.26 -2.27
C GLN A 86 -18.70 -3.36 -1.50
N SER A 87 -19.98 -3.41 -1.83
CA SER A 87 -21.02 -2.69 -1.08
C SER A 87 -21.25 -3.36 0.27
N THR A 88 -21.20 -2.54 1.33
CA THR A 88 -21.39 -2.98 2.72
C THR A 88 -22.68 -2.48 3.34
N ASN A 89 -23.35 -1.51 2.71
CA ASN A 89 -24.51 -0.79 3.24
C ASN A 89 -24.23 -0.08 4.60
N ASN A 90 -22.97 0.04 5.01
CA ASN A 90 -22.59 0.85 6.16
C ASN A 90 -22.22 2.26 5.69
N PRO A 91 -22.96 3.29 6.10
CA PRO A 91 -22.76 4.65 5.58
C PRO A 91 -21.41 5.30 5.95
N LEU A 92 -20.68 4.73 6.89
CA LEU A 92 -19.34 5.19 7.29
C LEU A 92 -18.22 4.52 6.48
N ASP A 93 -18.53 3.44 5.78
CA ASP A 93 -17.56 2.79 4.92
C ASP A 93 -17.33 3.66 3.67
N VAL A 94 -16.10 3.80 3.25
CA VAL A 94 -15.72 4.64 2.12
C VAL A 94 -14.68 3.97 1.25
N ALA A 95 -14.94 3.90 -0.04
CA ALA A 95 -13.94 3.52 -1.04
C ALA A 95 -13.46 4.76 -1.79
N ILE A 96 -12.25 4.70 -2.34
CA ILE A 96 -11.68 5.76 -3.17
C ILE A 96 -11.58 5.23 -4.60
N GLU A 97 -12.37 5.77 -5.51
CA GLU A 97 -12.27 5.49 -6.94
C GLU A 97 -11.21 6.41 -7.56
N GLY A 98 -10.11 5.84 -7.99
CA GLY A 98 -8.97 6.57 -8.55
C GLY A 98 -7.80 6.76 -7.58
N SER A 99 -7.02 7.82 -7.78
CA SER A 99 -5.75 8.05 -7.06
C SER A 99 -5.97 8.80 -5.74
N GLY A 100 -5.32 8.34 -4.68
CA GLY A 100 -5.29 9.01 -3.36
C GLY A 100 -5.30 8.01 -2.22
N PHE A 101 -4.94 8.45 -1.04
CA PHE A 101 -4.97 7.71 0.21
C PHE A 101 -5.68 8.55 1.26
N LEU A 102 -6.46 7.91 2.12
CA LEU A 102 -6.98 8.56 3.33
C LEU A 102 -5.82 8.93 4.25
N ARG A 103 -5.90 10.08 4.86
CA ARG A 103 -4.92 10.55 5.84
C ARG A 103 -5.40 10.18 7.22
N VAL A 104 -4.59 9.43 7.94
CA VAL A 104 -4.90 8.99 9.30
C VAL A 104 -3.70 9.25 10.22
N GLY A 105 -3.94 9.26 11.50
CA GLY A 105 -2.83 9.41 12.43
C GLY A 105 -3.25 9.22 13.88
N SER A 106 -2.27 8.85 14.70
CA SER A 106 -2.44 8.72 16.13
C SER A 106 -1.99 9.99 16.84
N GLY A 107 -2.85 10.53 17.70
CA GLY A 107 -2.56 11.76 18.42
C GLY A 107 -3.65 12.10 19.44
N THR A 108 -3.50 13.23 20.11
CA THR A 108 -4.53 13.73 21.04
C THR A 108 -5.28 14.87 20.33
N PRO A 109 -6.55 14.66 19.92
CA PRO A 109 -7.33 15.73 19.31
C PRO A 109 -7.58 16.86 20.31
N PRO A 110 -7.80 18.09 19.81
CA PRO A 110 -8.17 19.23 20.66
C PRO A 110 -9.41 18.93 21.50
N ALA A 111 -9.47 19.49 22.71
CA ALA A 111 -10.55 19.21 23.65
C ALA A 111 -11.89 19.88 23.27
N GLY A 112 -11.92 20.72 22.24
CA GLY A 112 -13.13 21.42 21.78
C GLY A 112 -12.94 22.09 20.43
N PRO A 113 -14.04 22.53 19.78
CA PRO A 113 -13.98 23.22 18.50
C PRO A 113 -13.25 24.59 18.59
N PRO A 114 -12.57 25.03 17.53
CA PRO A 114 -12.37 24.32 16.27
C PRO A 114 -11.34 23.18 16.41
N TYR A 115 -11.66 21.99 15.84
CA TYR A 115 -10.78 20.80 15.90
C TYR A 115 -9.61 20.89 14.90
N THR A 116 -9.09 22.10 14.70
CA THR A 116 -8.00 22.44 13.80
C THR A 116 -6.70 22.67 14.60
N GLY A 117 -5.56 22.51 13.96
CA GLY A 117 -4.27 22.99 14.46
C GLY A 117 -3.42 22.02 15.28
N ALA A 118 -3.94 20.95 15.84
CA ALA A 118 -3.16 19.93 16.54
C ALA A 118 -3.16 18.59 15.78
N LEU A 119 -2.60 18.61 14.57
CA LEU A 119 -2.50 17.39 13.76
C LEU A 119 -1.54 16.37 14.38
N PRO A 120 -1.77 15.07 14.14
CA PRO A 120 -0.84 14.02 14.56
C PRO A 120 0.56 14.26 13.99
N ALA A 121 1.58 14.08 14.84
CA ALA A 121 2.97 14.18 14.38
C ALA A 121 3.35 13.04 13.40
N ASN A 122 2.71 11.89 13.58
CA ASN A 122 2.90 10.72 12.73
C ASN A 122 1.68 10.56 11.80
N MET A 123 1.77 11.18 10.63
CA MET A 123 0.75 11.00 9.60
C MET A 123 0.99 9.69 8.87
N GLN A 124 -0.06 8.92 8.73
CA GLN A 124 -0.10 7.66 8.01
C GLN A 124 -1.16 7.73 6.93
N TYR A 125 -1.10 6.81 6.00
CA TYR A 125 -1.92 6.81 4.81
C TYR A 125 -2.54 5.44 4.63
N THR A 126 -3.82 5.38 4.29
CA THR A 126 -4.50 4.10 4.09
C THR A 126 -5.48 4.13 2.93
N ARG A 127 -5.74 2.97 2.36
CA ARG A 127 -6.85 2.71 1.44
C ARG A 127 -7.99 1.95 2.12
N ALA A 128 -7.78 1.48 3.36
CA ALA A 128 -8.84 0.87 4.14
C ALA A 128 -9.81 1.96 4.59
N GLY A 129 -11.03 1.89 4.13
CA GLY A 129 -12.08 2.86 4.41
C GLY A 129 -13.16 2.33 5.36
N ASP A 130 -12.87 1.32 6.15
CA ASP A 130 -13.73 0.78 7.20
C ASP A 130 -13.69 1.70 8.43
N LEU A 131 -14.43 2.80 8.35
CA LEU A 131 -14.40 3.86 9.35
C LEU A 131 -15.46 3.65 10.43
N THR A 132 -15.14 4.10 11.64
CA THR A 132 -16.03 4.08 12.80
C THR A 132 -15.99 5.41 13.54
N THR A 133 -16.98 5.68 14.36
CA THR A 133 -16.98 6.83 15.25
C THR A 133 -16.69 6.41 16.68
N ASN A 134 -15.82 7.13 17.37
CA ASN A 134 -15.55 6.88 18.78
C ASN A 134 -16.63 7.53 19.69
N THR A 135 -16.54 7.29 21.01
CA THR A 135 -17.48 7.81 22.01
C THR A 135 -17.57 9.35 22.07
N LYS A 136 -16.58 10.05 21.52
CA LYS A 136 -16.55 11.52 21.41
C LYS A 136 -17.00 12.04 20.05
N GLY A 137 -17.36 11.13 19.12
CA GLY A 137 -17.79 11.46 17.79
C GLY A 137 -16.67 11.64 16.76
N PHE A 138 -15.40 11.44 17.12
CA PHE A 138 -14.33 11.50 16.12
C PHE A 138 -14.37 10.31 15.17
N LEU A 139 -14.17 10.57 13.90
CA LEU A 139 -14.05 9.54 12.87
C LEU A 139 -12.68 8.86 13.02
N THR A 140 -12.69 7.54 13.15
CA THR A 140 -11.50 6.70 13.37
C THR A 140 -11.51 5.47 12.47
N THR A 141 -10.34 4.90 12.23
CA THR A 141 -10.18 3.58 11.64
C THR A 141 -10.49 2.48 12.68
N GLN A 142 -10.62 1.23 12.25
CA GLN A 142 -10.74 0.07 13.14
C GLN A 142 -9.54 -0.07 14.11
N ALA A 143 -8.36 0.39 13.70
CA ALA A 143 -7.16 0.41 14.54
C ALA A 143 -7.16 1.53 15.60
N GLY A 144 -8.15 2.44 15.54
CA GLY A 144 -8.30 3.56 16.48
C GLY A 144 -7.52 4.82 16.09
N GLU A 145 -7.05 4.91 14.86
CA GLU A 145 -6.39 6.11 14.33
C GLU A 145 -7.43 7.13 13.86
N TYR A 146 -7.17 8.40 14.10
CA TYR A 146 -8.06 9.47 13.70
C TYR A 146 -7.94 9.77 12.20
N VAL A 147 -9.09 9.89 11.56
CA VAL A 147 -9.15 10.35 10.15
C VAL A 147 -8.99 11.85 10.10
N ILE A 148 -8.05 12.31 9.29
CA ILE A 148 -7.78 13.73 9.08
C ILE A 148 -8.46 14.19 7.81
N GLY A 149 -9.27 15.21 7.96
CA GLY A 149 -9.98 15.86 6.88
C GLY A 149 -9.70 17.35 6.81
N ARG A 150 -10.58 18.07 6.16
CA ARG A 150 -10.63 19.53 6.15
C ARG A 150 -11.89 20.01 6.84
N ASN A 151 -11.80 21.15 7.51
CA ASN A 151 -12.95 21.76 8.15
C ASN A 151 -14.02 22.14 7.10
N ALA A 152 -15.28 22.05 7.48
CA ALA A 152 -16.39 22.57 6.67
C ALA A 152 -16.58 24.06 6.97
N VAL A 153 -16.55 24.88 5.94
CA VAL A 153 -16.88 26.31 6.04
C VAL A 153 -18.31 26.51 5.59
N ALA A 154 -19.18 26.87 6.54
CA ALA A 154 -20.57 27.12 6.27
C ALA A 154 -20.76 28.55 5.70
N THR A 155 -21.39 28.67 4.54
CA THR A 155 -21.80 29.96 3.96
C THR A 155 -23.32 30.03 4.00
N VAL A 156 -23.86 30.89 4.84
CA VAL A 156 -25.31 31.11 4.97
C VAL A 156 -25.74 32.10 3.89
N THR A 157 -26.61 31.63 2.99
CA THR A 157 -27.22 32.44 1.94
C THR A 157 -28.73 32.50 2.13
N ALA A 158 -29.42 33.41 1.45
CA ALA A 158 -30.89 33.47 1.49
C ALA A 158 -31.59 32.19 0.96
N ALA A 159 -30.86 31.34 0.24
CA ALA A 159 -31.33 30.06 -0.31
C ALA A 159 -31.01 28.84 0.61
N GLY A 160 -30.28 29.03 1.70
CA GLY A 160 -29.87 27.98 2.63
C GLY A 160 -28.39 28.04 3.03
N THR A 161 -27.97 27.12 3.88
CA THR A 161 -26.57 26.97 4.28
C THR A 161 -25.87 26.03 3.31
N THR A 162 -24.83 26.54 2.64
CA THR A 162 -23.93 25.73 1.81
C THR A 162 -22.61 25.54 2.54
N TYR A 163 -22.08 24.31 2.43
CA TYR A 163 -20.79 23.95 3.03
C TYR A 163 -19.73 23.83 1.92
N ALA A 164 -18.52 24.28 2.19
CA ALA A 164 -17.39 24.14 1.30
C ALA A 164 -16.16 23.68 2.10
N PRO A 165 -15.22 22.94 1.48
CA PRO A 165 -14.00 22.53 2.15
C PRO A 165 -13.15 23.77 2.50
N GLY A 166 -12.77 23.88 3.76
CA GLY A 166 -11.87 24.91 4.24
C GLY A 166 -10.41 24.65 3.85
N ALA A 167 -9.56 25.62 4.14
CA ALA A 167 -8.13 25.53 3.86
C ALA A 167 -7.36 24.76 4.94
N GLU A 168 -7.92 24.62 6.14
CA GLU A 168 -7.25 24.04 7.30
C GLU A 168 -7.58 22.56 7.45
N ASP A 169 -6.56 21.78 7.74
CA ASP A 169 -6.73 20.38 8.13
C ASP A 169 -7.35 20.29 9.53
N SER A 170 -8.29 19.38 9.71
CA SER A 170 -9.02 19.18 10.96
C SER A 170 -9.38 17.73 11.19
N TYR A 171 -9.69 17.39 12.44
CA TYR A 171 -10.36 16.14 12.74
C TYR A 171 -11.82 16.23 12.33
N ILE A 172 -12.35 15.15 11.78
CA ILE A 172 -13.77 15.04 11.43
C ILE A 172 -14.53 14.55 12.67
N VAL A 173 -15.53 15.32 13.09
CA VAL A 173 -16.32 15.00 14.26
C VAL A 173 -17.79 14.93 13.89
N VAL A 174 -18.38 13.77 14.08
CA VAL A 174 -19.81 13.51 13.99
C VAL A 174 -20.34 13.44 15.43
N PRO A 175 -21.15 14.41 15.89
CA PRO A 175 -21.63 14.40 17.28
C PRO A 175 -22.34 13.10 17.63
N PRO A 176 -22.12 12.54 18.85
CA PRO A 176 -22.83 11.34 19.27
C PRO A 176 -24.34 11.60 19.34
N GLY A 177 -25.12 10.70 18.78
CA GLY A 177 -26.59 10.85 18.67
C GLY A 177 -27.06 11.49 17.34
N SER A 178 -26.16 11.73 16.39
CA SER A 178 -26.54 12.12 15.03
C SER A 178 -27.09 10.93 14.25
N ALA A 179 -28.09 11.17 13.43
CA ALA A 179 -28.64 10.18 12.51
C ALA A 179 -28.16 10.41 11.06
N ASN A 180 -28.45 9.44 10.20
CA ASN A 180 -28.25 9.54 8.75
C ASN A 180 -26.87 10.05 8.31
N VAL A 181 -25.80 9.52 8.95
CA VAL A 181 -24.43 9.85 8.54
C VAL A 181 -24.21 9.33 7.12
N SER A 182 -23.64 10.15 6.24
CA SER A 182 -23.34 9.78 4.87
C SER A 182 -22.06 10.45 4.38
N ILE A 183 -21.35 9.77 3.49
CA ILE A 183 -20.14 10.27 2.86
C ILE A 183 -20.44 10.51 1.37
N GLY A 184 -20.25 11.76 0.93
CA GLY A 184 -20.48 12.17 -0.47
C GLY A 184 -19.27 11.87 -1.38
N GLN A 185 -19.48 11.97 -2.69
CA GLN A 185 -18.41 11.76 -3.70
C GLN A 185 -17.31 12.81 -3.64
N ASP A 186 -17.61 13.98 -3.11
CA ASP A 186 -16.66 15.08 -2.84
C ASP A 186 -15.94 14.95 -1.50
N GLY A 187 -16.14 13.83 -0.80
CA GLY A 187 -15.59 13.56 0.53
C GLY A 187 -16.31 14.28 1.66
N SER A 188 -17.45 14.92 1.42
CA SER A 188 -18.25 15.55 2.47
C SER A 188 -18.81 14.50 3.41
N VAL A 189 -18.55 14.64 4.70
CA VAL A 189 -19.15 13.82 5.75
C VAL A 189 -20.32 14.60 6.32
N SER A 190 -21.52 14.16 6.02
CA SER A 190 -22.78 14.81 6.42
C SER A 190 -23.51 13.95 7.44
N TYR A 191 -24.20 14.60 8.35
CA TYR A 191 -25.07 13.95 9.34
C TYR A 191 -26.32 14.79 9.59
N GLU A 192 -27.37 14.19 10.09
CA GLU A 192 -28.57 14.87 10.55
C GLU A 192 -28.46 15.14 12.05
N ASP A 193 -28.62 16.43 12.44
CA ASP A 193 -28.52 16.84 13.84
C ASP A 193 -29.83 16.54 14.57
N GLU A 194 -29.82 15.55 15.47
CA GLU A 194 -30.98 15.19 16.31
C GLU A 194 -30.98 15.89 17.69
N ASN A 195 -30.04 16.81 17.94
CA ASN A 195 -30.00 17.53 19.21
C ASN A 195 -31.04 18.65 19.27
N PRO A 196 -32.13 18.53 20.07
CA PRO A 196 -33.17 19.56 20.17
C PRO A 196 -32.70 20.92 20.66
N ALA A 197 -31.52 20.99 21.28
CA ALA A 197 -30.93 22.24 21.77
C ALA A 197 -30.06 22.94 20.69
N SER A 198 -29.82 22.30 19.55
CA SER A 198 -29.03 22.85 18.47
C SER A 198 -29.89 23.74 17.55
N PRO A 199 -29.33 24.83 17.02
CA PRO A 199 -30.00 25.65 16.00
C PRO A 199 -30.18 24.92 14.67
N THR A 200 -29.48 23.80 14.46
CA THR A 200 -29.53 22.96 13.26
C THR A 200 -30.36 21.70 13.43
N TYR A 201 -31.24 21.65 14.44
CA TYR A 201 -32.09 20.51 14.72
C TYR A 201 -32.88 20.05 13.47
N GLN A 202 -32.80 18.75 13.15
CA GLN A 202 -33.38 18.12 11.95
C GLN A 202 -32.87 18.71 10.60
N GLN A 203 -31.67 19.31 10.61
CA GLN A 203 -31.01 19.74 9.38
C GLN A 203 -29.81 18.86 9.07
N GLN A 204 -29.54 18.70 7.77
CA GLN A 204 -28.30 18.07 7.34
C GLN A 204 -27.14 19.04 7.50
N VAL A 205 -26.15 18.64 8.28
CA VAL A 205 -24.94 19.42 8.58
C VAL A 205 -23.73 18.66 8.03
N THR A 206 -22.80 19.37 7.41
CA THR A 206 -21.52 18.78 6.99
C THR A 206 -20.49 18.96 8.11
N ALA A 207 -20.04 17.85 8.69
CA ALA A 207 -19.01 17.80 9.73
C ALA A 207 -17.64 18.23 9.21
N GLY A 208 -17.31 17.85 8.00
CA GLY A 208 -16.03 18.11 7.36
C GLY A 208 -15.92 17.40 6.02
N TYR A 209 -14.79 17.55 5.39
CA TYR A 209 -14.46 16.88 4.14
C TYR A 209 -13.28 15.93 4.36
N LEU A 210 -13.34 14.74 3.82
CA LEU A 210 -12.21 13.83 3.79
C LEU A 210 -11.05 14.47 3.03
N SER A 211 -9.85 14.28 3.52
CA SER A 211 -8.63 14.78 2.87
C SER A 211 -7.85 13.59 2.30
N LEU A 212 -7.58 13.64 1.01
CA LEU A 212 -6.77 12.66 0.33
C LEU A 212 -5.34 13.16 0.18
N ALA A 213 -4.40 12.21 0.24
CA ALA A 213 -3.00 12.43 -0.09
C ALA A 213 -2.62 11.67 -1.34
N GLN A 214 -1.87 12.29 -2.24
CA GLN A 214 -1.28 11.67 -3.41
C GLN A 214 0.23 11.83 -3.37
N PHE A 215 0.95 10.82 -3.86
CA PHE A 215 2.41 10.80 -3.89
C PHE A 215 2.91 10.73 -5.32
N ALA A 216 4.02 11.42 -5.57
CA ALA A 216 4.68 11.38 -6.88
C ALA A 216 5.18 9.96 -7.21
N ASN A 217 5.65 9.23 -6.18
CA ASN A 217 6.05 7.84 -6.29
C ASN A 217 5.36 7.00 -5.21
N GLN A 218 4.26 6.36 -5.56
CA GLN A 218 3.47 5.53 -4.63
C GLN A 218 4.20 4.24 -4.23
N SER A 219 5.01 3.67 -5.13
CA SER A 219 5.80 2.47 -4.83
C SER A 219 6.93 2.73 -3.81
N GLY A 220 7.25 4.01 -3.57
CA GLY A 220 8.24 4.41 -2.56
C GLY A 220 7.67 4.53 -1.14
N LEU A 221 6.38 4.26 -0.93
CA LEU A 221 5.76 4.24 0.40
C LEU A 221 6.21 2.99 1.18
N GLU A 222 6.41 3.15 2.48
CA GLU A 222 6.75 2.06 3.39
C GLU A 222 5.49 1.47 4.03
N ARG A 223 5.38 0.15 4.06
CA ARG A 223 4.31 -0.56 4.75
C ARG A 223 4.56 -0.61 6.24
N LEU A 224 3.59 -0.16 7.04
CA LEU A 224 3.63 -0.25 8.51
C LEU A 224 2.83 -1.44 9.06
N GLY A 225 2.10 -2.16 8.20
CA GLY A 225 1.11 -3.16 8.61
C GLY A 225 -0.28 -2.55 8.79
N GLY A 226 -1.33 -3.40 8.91
CA GLY A 226 -2.72 -2.93 9.07
C GLY A 226 -3.24 -2.09 7.91
N SER A 227 -2.78 -2.33 6.68
CA SER A 227 -3.07 -1.52 5.47
C SER A 227 -2.64 -0.06 5.58
N LEU A 228 -1.65 0.23 6.45
CA LEU A 228 -1.09 1.56 6.67
C LEU A 228 0.22 1.76 5.93
N TRP A 229 0.42 2.96 5.45
CA TRP A 229 1.59 3.39 4.70
C TRP A 229 2.23 4.61 5.35
N ALA A 230 3.56 4.65 5.36
CA ALA A 230 4.33 5.81 5.77
C ALA A 230 5.01 6.48 4.57
N GLN A 231 5.14 7.78 4.67
CA GLN A 231 5.93 8.56 3.74
C GLN A 231 7.40 8.27 3.90
N THR A 232 8.12 8.14 2.78
CA THR A 232 9.58 8.00 2.76
C THR A 232 10.21 9.13 1.94
N ALA A 233 11.54 9.22 1.99
CA ALA A 233 12.26 10.17 1.13
C ALA A 233 12.07 9.88 -0.37
N ASN A 234 11.80 8.62 -0.73
CA ASN A 234 11.63 8.20 -2.13
C ASN A 234 10.18 8.36 -2.63
N SER A 235 9.19 8.39 -1.74
CA SER A 235 7.79 8.67 -2.11
C SER A 235 7.56 10.14 -2.46
N GLY A 236 8.39 11.04 -1.94
CA GLY A 236 8.20 12.48 -1.99
C GLY A 236 7.21 12.99 -0.93
N ALA A 237 7.01 14.30 -0.91
CA ALA A 237 6.03 14.93 -0.02
C ALA A 237 4.60 14.63 -0.50
N PRO A 238 3.62 14.43 0.41
CA PRO A 238 2.24 14.24 0.05
C PRO A 238 1.65 15.53 -0.57
N ILE A 239 1.00 15.38 -1.71
CA ILE A 239 0.13 16.41 -2.25
C ILE A 239 -1.25 16.16 -1.64
N VAL A 240 -1.78 17.15 -0.94
CA VAL A 240 -3.02 17.02 -0.17
C VAL A 240 -4.15 17.77 -0.86
N GLY A 241 -5.29 17.13 -1.00
CA GLY A 241 -6.47 17.71 -1.63
C GLY A 241 -7.78 17.08 -1.15
N THR A 242 -8.89 17.61 -1.62
CA THR A 242 -10.22 17.04 -1.42
C THR A 242 -10.56 16.10 -2.57
N PRO A 243 -11.35 15.04 -2.33
CA PRO A 243 -11.84 14.15 -3.37
C PRO A 243 -12.50 14.91 -4.53
N SER A 244 -12.51 14.31 -5.70
CA SER A 244 -13.08 14.86 -6.94
C SER A 244 -12.49 16.18 -7.41
N THR A 245 -11.34 16.61 -6.89
CA THR A 245 -10.67 17.86 -7.28
C THR A 245 -9.21 17.61 -7.65
N GLY A 246 -8.66 18.37 -8.60
CA GLY A 246 -7.21 18.42 -8.86
C GLY A 246 -6.55 17.09 -9.25
N GLY A 247 -7.30 16.12 -9.75
CA GLY A 247 -6.77 14.78 -10.12
C GLY A 247 -6.85 13.76 -9.00
N PHE A 248 -7.43 14.10 -7.86
CA PHE A 248 -7.76 13.14 -6.80
C PHE A 248 -8.98 12.31 -7.20
N GLY A 249 -9.00 11.06 -6.74
CA GLY A 249 -10.12 10.16 -6.89
C GLY A 249 -11.39 10.68 -6.21
N ALA A 250 -12.53 10.15 -6.60
CA ALA A 250 -13.81 10.37 -5.92
C ALA A 250 -13.97 9.41 -4.75
N THR A 251 -14.75 9.78 -3.74
CA THR A 251 -15.14 8.86 -2.66
C THR A 251 -16.50 8.24 -2.95
N ILE A 252 -16.65 6.96 -2.66
CA ILE A 252 -17.91 6.24 -2.74
C ILE A 252 -18.26 5.79 -1.34
N GLY A 253 -19.34 6.35 -0.77
CA GLY A 253 -19.84 5.95 0.55
C GLY A 253 -20.63 4.64 0.49
N GLY A 254 -20.55 3.83 1.54
CA GLY A 254 -21.20 2.53 1.65
C GLY A 254 -20.51 1.40 0.90
N GLU A 255 -19.30 1.60 0.46
CA GLU A 255 -18.46 0.63 -0.22
C GLU A 255 -17.06 0.56 0.39
N LEU A 256 -16.43 -0.60 0.26
CA LEU A 256 -15.03 -0.82 0.64
C LEU A 256 -14.22 -1.27 -0.56
N GLU A 257 -12.99 -0.79 -0.65
CA GLU A 257 -12.01 -1.29 -1.61
C GLU A 257 -11.42 -2.60 -1.08
N MET A 258 -11.61 -3.69 -1.82
CA MET A 258 -11.04 -4.98 -1.49
C MET A 258 -9.58 -5.06 -1.95
N SER A 259 -8.90 -6.11 -1.55
CA SER A 259 -7.55 -6.42 -2.03
C SER A 259 -7.50 -6.49 -3.56
N ASN A 260 -6.40 -6.05 -4.16
CA ASN A 260 -6.14 -6.18 -5.60
C ASN A 260 -5.40 -7.48 -5.96
N VAL A 261 -5.35 -8.46 -5.07
CA VAL A 261 -4.67 -9.74 -5.26
C VAL A 261 -5.44 -10.61 -6.26
N ASP A 262 -4.77 -11.07 -7.31
CA ASP A 262 -5.27 -12.10 -8.22
C ASP A 262 -4.89 -13.49 -7.71
N LEU A 263 -5.85 -14.19 -7.12
CA LEU A 263 -5.67 -15.54 -6.58
C LEU A 263 -5.06 -16.53 -7.58
N ALA A 264 -5.49 -16.49 -8.85
CA ALA A 264 -5.02 -17.43 -9.85
C ALA A 264 -3.57 -17.12 -10.26
N GLY A 265 -3.25 -15.85 -10.39
CA GLY A 265 -1.90 -15.36 -10.66
C GLY A 265 -0.94 -15.71 -9.51
N GLU A 266 -1.33 -15.41 -8.26
CA GLU A 266 -0.49 -15.68 -7.10
C GLU A 266 -0.27 -17.19 -6.85
N MET A 267 -1.30 -18.03 -7.02
CA MET A 267 -1.13 -19.48 -6.94
C MET A 267 -0.17 -20.00 -8.01
N THR A 268 -0.23 -19.47 -9.22
CA THR A 268 0.71 -19.84 -10.30
C THR A 268 2.13 -19.40 -9.97
N SER A 269 2.29 -18.20 -9.45
CA SER A 269 3.57 -17.66 -8.99
C SER A 269 4.15 -18.49 -7.85
N MET A 270 3.33 -18.89 -6.88
CA MET A 270 3.72 -19.78 -5.78
C MET A 270 4.21 -21.13 -6.28
N ILE A 271 3.46 -21.79 -7.19
CA ILE A 271 3.87 -23.08 -7.78
C ILE A 271 5.19 -22.93 -8.54
N THR A 272 5.39 -21.83 -9.26
CA THR A 272 6.62 -21.57 -10.00
C THR A 272 7.80 -21.37 -9.06
N ALA A 273 7.62 -20.61 -7.98
CA ALA A 273 8.65 -20.38 -6.96
C ALA A 273 8.98 -21.68 -6.20
N GLU A 274 7.98 -22.50 -5.86
CA GLU A 274 8.17 -23.80 -5.22
C GLU A 274 8.99 -24.75 -6.12
N ARG A 275 8.65 -24.84 -7.40
CA ARG A 275 9.43 -25.64 -8.35
C ARG A 275 10.84 -25.13 -8.53
N GLY A 276 11.05 -23.81 -8.56
CA GLY A 276 12.35 -23.16 -8.61
C GLY A 276 13.19 -23.50 -7.37
N TYR A 277 12.58 -23.45 -6.20
CA TYR A 277 13.20 -23.84 -4.93
C TYR A 277 13.61 -25.31 -4.94
N GLN A 278 12.73 -26.23 -5.35
CA GLN A 278 13.02 -27.66 -5.47
C GLN A 278 14.14 -27.94 -6.48
N ALA A 279 14.14 -27.24 -7.62
CA ALA A 279 15.20 -27.39 -8.63
C ALA A 279 16.58 -26.99 -8.09
N ASN A 280 16.67 -25.82 -7.42
CA ASN A 280 17.90 -25.34 -6.81
C ASN A 280 18.40 -26.27 -5.67
N SER A 281 17.48 -26.81 -4.86
CA SER A 281 17.79 -27.80 -3.83
C SER A 281 18.39 -29.10 -4.43
N ARG A 282 17.88 -29.56 -5.57
CA ARG A 282 18.45 -30.72 -6.27
C ARG A 282 19.85 -30.44 -6.81
N VAL A 283 20.13 -29.24 -7.28
CA VAL A 283 21.48 -28.84 -7.72
C VAL A 283 22.47 -28.96 -6.55
N ILE A 284 22.08 -28.51 -5.36
CA ILE A 284 22.93 -28.61 -4.17
C ILE A 284 23.18 -30.07 -3.79
N SER A 285 22.12 -30.90 -3.76
CA SER A 285 22.27 -32.34 -3.41
C SER A 285 23.12 -33.11 -4.42
N THR A 286 22.99 -32.83 -5.72
CA THR A 286 23.84 -33.44 -6.74
C THR A 286 25.29 -32.98 -6.66
N ALA A 287 25.52 -31.70 -6.30
CA ALA A 287 26.86 -31.17 -6.08
C ALA A 287 27.53 -31.83 -4.86
N ASP A 288 26.78 -32.07 -3.78
CA ASP A 288 27.27 -32.79 -2.59
C ASP A 288 27.64 -34.23 -2.92
N GLN A 289 26.79 -34.98 -3.67
CA GLN A 289 27.11 -36.31 -4.13
C GLN A 289 28.37 -36.37 -4.99
N MET A 290 28.58 -35.39 -5.87
CA MET A 290 29.80 -35.30 -6.67
C MET A 290 31.03 -35.06 -5.79
N LEU A 291 30.94 -34.19 -4.77
CA LEU A 291 32.01 -33.96 -3.82
C LEU A 291 32.35 -35.22 -3.02
N GLN A 292 31.35 -35.94 -2.54
CA GLN A 292 31.55 -37.22 -1.85
C GLN A 292 32.27 -38.29 -2.74
N THR A 293 31.87 -38.34 -4.02
CA THR A 293 32.53 -39.24 -4.98
C THR A 293 34.00 -38.87 -5.18
N VAL A 294 34.31 -37.60 -5.30
CA VAL A 294 35.67 -37.13 -5.43
C VAL A 294 36.50 -37.43 -4.18
N VAL A 295 35.95 -37.20 -2.97
CA VAL A 295 36.61 -37.51 -1.70
C VAL A 295 36.91 -39.02 -1.60
N ASN A 296 35.93 -39.87 -1.95
CA ASN A 296 36.10 -41.33 -1.94
C ASN A 296 37.16 -41.80 -2.94
N MET A 297 37.28 -41.13 -4.11
CA MET A 297 38.31 -41.48 -5.10
C MET A 297 39.75 -41.07 -4.64
N VAL A 298 39.85 -40.09 -3.75
CA VAL A 298 41.14 -39.65 -3.22
C VAL A 298 41.61 -40.50 -2.03
N GLN A 299 40.69 -41.22 -1.36
CA GLN A 299 40.94 -42.05 -0.20
C GLN A 299 41.19 -43.53 -0.54
N GLY A 300 40.88 -43.98 -1.77
CA GLY A 300 41.16 -45.30 -2.30
C GLY A 300 42.37 -45.32 -3.22
#